data_26a607381ae777a08c07a0cad0e4b990
#
_entry.id   26a607381ae777a08c07a0cad0e4b990
#
_cell.length_a   1.000
_cell.length_b   1.000
_cell.length_c   1.000
_cell.angle_alpha   90.00
_cell.angle_beta   90.00
_cell.angle_gamma   90.00
#
_symmetry.space_group_name_H-M   'P 1'
#
loop_
_entity.id
_entity.type
_entity.pdbx_description
1 polymer ?
#
loop_
_entity_poly.entity_id
_entity_poly.type
_entity_poly.pdbx_seq_one_letter_code
_entity_poly.pdbx_strand_id
1 'polypeptide(L)'
;VDIVMPAKVPTEGTSVDINKLIPQTHRDFVAKTLADLGVPPLPEDEEKSEGVLGWLHSVARSHVEVALKHPIKLIANALGSPPKDVIDQAHAAGVPVAALAGSAKHAQRHVDNGVDIVIAQGHEAGGHTGEIASMVLVPEVVDALDGKAAVLAAGGIGTGRQVAAALALGAQGVWMGSAFLTAAEYDLGVRTAAGTSVIQQALLAATSSDTVRRRIYTGKPARLLKSRWTEAWDAEGAPEPLPMPLQNILVSEAHQRMSESSDPTAVAMPVGQIVGRMNEIRPVADIVAELVQGFEAASKRLDGIRES
;
A
#
# COMPACT_ATOMS: atom_id res chain seq x y z
N VAL A 1 -9.88 7.86 -7.08
CA VAL A 1 -10.07 7.54 -5.65
C VAL A 1 -9.69 6.11 -5.43
N ASP A 2 -8.84 5.83 -4.44
CA ASP A 2 -8.53 4.48 -3.98
C ASP A 2 -9.35 4.18 -2.72
N ILE A 3 -9.99 3.02 -2.71
CA ILE A 3 -10.81 2.56 -1.58
C ILE A 3 -10.24 1.25 -1.04
N VAL A 4 -10.54 0.96 0.22
CA VAL A 4 -10.18 -0.30 0.86
C VAL A 4 -11.46 -1.07 1.15
N MET A 5 -11.77 -2.01 0.28
CA MET A 5 -12.95 -2.88 0.41
C MET A 5 -12.49 -4.34 0.32
N PRO A 6 -12.29 -5.02 1.45
CA PRO A 6 -11.87 -6.41 1.43
C PRO A 6 -13.00 -7.29 0.86
N ALA A 7 -12.63 -8.30 0.06
CA ALA A 7 -13.59 -9.19 -0.58
C ALA A 7 -14.49 -9.98 0.41
N LYS A 8 -14.06 -10.12 1.66
CA LYS A 8 -14.84 -10.75 2.76
C LYS A 8 -14.50 -10.04 4.08
N VAL A 9 -15.51 -9.61 4.80
CA VAL A 9 -15.40 -9.18 6.19
C VAL A 9 -16.10 -10.22 7.06
N PRO A 10 -15.35 -11.04 7.81
CA PRO A 10 -15.90 -12.21 8.54
C PRO A 10 -16.92 -11.87 9.62
N THR A 11 -17.04 -10.61 10.01
CA THR A 11 -17.78 -10.16 11.20
C THR A 11 -18.88 -9.16 10.91
N GLU A 12 -19.04 -8.71 9.66
CA GLU A 12 -20.12 -7.79 9.32
C GLU A 12 -21.48 -8.50 9.48
N GLY A 13 -22.31 -7.99 10.38
CA GLY A 13 -23.60 -8.60 10.71
C GLY A 13 -23.56 -9.69 11.79
N THR A 14 -22.43 -9.94 12.46
CA THR A 14 -22.34 -10.87 13.59
C THR A 14 -22.37 -10.13 14.93
N SER A 15 -22.97 -10.74 15.96
CA SER A 15 -22.99 -10.20 17.34
C SER A 15 -21.69 -10.51 18.12
N VAL A 16 -20.66 -11.05 17.45
CA VAL A 16 -19.40 -11.44 18.09
C VAL A 16 -18.51 -10.21 18.29
N ASP A 17 -18.19 -9.92 19.55
CA ASP A 17 -17.17 -8.92 19.88
C ASP A 17 -15.78 -9.47 19.48
N ILE A 18 -15.32 -9.05 18.32
CA ILE A 18 -14.07 -9.51 17.72
C ILE A 18 -12.84 -9.24 18.60
N ASN A 19 -12.91 -8.19 19.44
CA ASN A 19 -11.83 -7.87 20.37
C ASN A 19 -11.60 -8.99 21.39
N LYS A 20 -12.63 -9.75 21.74
CA LYS A 20 -12.51 -10.87 22.67
C LYS A 20 -11.78 -12.09 22.08
N LEU A 21 -11.62 -12.12 20.76
CA LEU A 21 -10.89 -13.19 20.07
C LEU A 21 -9.35 -12.96 20.06
N ILE A 22 -8.89 -11.79 20.48
CA ILE A 22 -7.46 -11.46 20.54
C ILE A 22 -6.90 -12.01 21.85
N PRO A 23 -5.93 -12.95 21.81
CA PRO A 23 -5.33 -13.52 23.03
C PRO A 23 -4.64 -12.44 23.88
N GLN A 24 -4.73 -12.61 25.22
CA GLN A 24 -4.09 -11.67 26.15
C GLN A 24 -2.58 -11.62 25.97
N THR A 25 -1.94 -12.74 25.65
CA THR A 25 -0.49 -12.82 25.39
C THR A 25 -0.05 -11.90 24.24
N HIS A 26 -0.87 -11.73 23.19
CA HIS A 26 -0.57 -10.81 22.10
C HIS A 26 -0.76 -9.34 22.53
N ARG A 27 -1.77 -9.04 23.33
CA ARG A 27 -1.95 -7.70 23.92
C ARG A 27 -0.79 -7.31 24.81
N ASP A 28 -0.37 -8.22 25.68
CA ASP A 28 0.77 -8.00 26.59
C ASP A 28 2.07 -7.80 25.81
N PHE A 29 2.28 -8.58 24.74
CA PHE A 29 3.42 -8.42 23.86
C PHE A 29 3.45 -7.04 23.19
N VAL A 30 2.33 -6.58 22.62
CA VAL A 30 2.23 -5.25 21.97
C VAL A 30 2.46 -4.15 23.01
N ALA A 31 1.82 -4.23 24.18
CA ALA A 31 1.97 -3.23 25.24
C ALA A 31 3.41 -3.14 25.74
N LYS A 32 4.06 -4.31 26.00
CA LYS A 32 5.46 -4.37 26.37
C LYS A 32 6.38 -3.79 25.28
N THR A 33 6.16 -4.15 24.02
CA THR A 33 6.96 -3.65 22.91
C THR A 33 6.88 -2.14 22.79
N LEU A 34 5.69 -1.54 22.90
CA LEU A 34 5.54 -0.08 22.88
C LEU A 34 6.26 0.60 24.05
N ALA A 35 6.21 0.01 25.24
CA ALA A 35 6.95 0.50 26.40
C ALA A 35 8.47 0.43 26.19
N ASP A 36 8.98 -0.70 25.70
CA ASP A 36 10.41 -0.90 25.39
C ASP A 36 10.91 0.05 24.28
N LEU A 37 10.03 0.42 23.34
CA LEU A 37 10.29 1.41 22.29
C LEU A 37 10.19 2.87 22.80
N GLY A 38 9.67 3.09 24.00
CA GLY A 38 9.44 4.43 24.55
C GLY A 38 8.31 5.19 23.86
N VAL A 39 7.39 4.49 23.19
CA VAL A 39 6.24 5.09 22.48
C VAL A 39 5.15 5.46 23.50
N PRO A 40 4.82 6.76 23.67
CA PRO A 40 3.86 7.20 24.68
C PRO A 40 2.43 6.69 24.36
N PRO A 41 1.54 6.65 25.37
CA PRO A 41 0.11 6.45 25.14
C PRO A 41 -0.47 7.62 24.31
N LEU A 42 -1.61 7.40 23.65
CA LEU A 42 -2.37 8.48 23.02
C LEU A 42 -2.88 9.46 24.08
N PRO A 43 -3.02 10.74 23.76
CA PRO A 43 -3.75 11.71 24.55
C PRO A 43 -5.15 11.20 24.93
N GLU A 44 -5.68 11.60 26.09
CA GLU A 44 -7.00 11.11 26.57
C GLU A 44 -8.17 11.53 25.68
N ASP A 45 -8.03 12.64 24.97
CA ASP A 45 -9.00 13.22 24.05
C ASP A 45 -8.86 12.74 22.61
N GLU A 46 -7.87 11.90 22.33
CA GLU A 46 -7.64 11.41 20.99
C GLU A 46 -8.40 10.12 20.70
N GLU A 47 -9.10 10.11 19.56
CA GLU A 47 -9.88 8.96 19.12
C GLU A 47 -8.97 7.83 18.65
N LYS A 48 -9.13 6.64 19.23
CA LYS A 48 -8.35 5.47 18.88
C LYS A 48 -8.71 4.95 17.50
N SER A 49 -7.69 4.61 16.71
CA SER A 49 -7.89 3.98 15.41
C SER A 49 -8.66 2.66 15.55
N GLU A 50 -9.79 2.57 14.88
CA GLU A 50 -10.58 1.33 14.81
C GLU A 50 -9.97 0.26 13.88
N GLY A 51 -8.86 0.60 13.20
CA GLY A 51 -8.20 -0.31 12.28
C GLY A 51 -9.13 -0.77 11.16
N VAL A 52 -9.12 -2.08 10.88
CA VAL A 52 -9.94 -2.70 9.82
C VAL A 52 -11.45 -2.58 10.05
N LEU A 53 -11.91 -2.23 11.25
CA LEU A 53 -13.33 -1.96 11.50
C LEU A 53 -13.81 -0.74 10.68
N GLY A 54 -12.93 0.22 10.41
CA GLY A 54 -13.16 1.30 9.45
C GLY A 54 -13.19 0.85 7.98
N TRP A 55 -12.88 -0.42 7.67
CA TRP A 55 -12.91 -0.99 6.31
C TRP A 55 -14.11 -1.91 6.06
N LEU A 56 -15.16 -1.80 6.88
CA LEU A 56 -16.38 -2.54 6.66
C LEU A 56 -17.00 -2.18 5.30
N HIS A 57 -17.68 -3.14 4.69
CA HIS A 57 -18.33 -2.90 3.38
C HIS A 57 -19.32 -1.74 3.42
N SER A 58 -20.02 -1.55 4.53
CA SER A 58 -20.93 -0.40 4.75
C SER A 58 -20.19 0.93 4.68
N VAL A 59 -19.03 1.04 5.36
CA VAL A 59 -18.17 2.24 5.35
C VAL A 59 -17.58 2.47 3.96
N ALA A 60 -17.00 1.43 3.34
CA ALA A 60 -16.42 1.55 2.01
C ALA A 60 -17.46 1.95 0.95
N ARG A 61 -18.72 1.49 1.06
CA ARG A 61 -19.83 1.90 0.18
C ARG A 61 -20.17 3.37 0.35
N SER A 62 -20.21 3.89 1.59
CA SER A 62 -20.42 5.32 1.82
C SER A 62 -19.32 6.18 1.20
N HIS A 63 -18.07 5.71 1.22
CA HIS A 63 -16.96 6.38 0.54
C HIS A 63 -17.14 6.38 -0.99
N VAL A 64 -17.63 5.29 -1.59
CA VAL A 64 -17.97 5.24 -3.02
C VAL A 64 -19.07 6.25 -3.36
N GLU A 65 -20.15 6.29 -2.56
CA GLU A 65 -21.25 7.24 -2.75
C GLU A 65 -20.77 8.70 -2.69
N VAL A 66 -19.86 9.02 -1.75
CA VAL A 66 -19.27 10.36 -1.66
C VAL A 66 -18.37 10.63 -2.88
N ALA A 67 -17.50 9.68 -3.24
CA ALA A 67 -16.59 9.83 -4.36
C ALA A 67 -17.34 10.11 -5.69
N LEU A 68 -18.42 9.39 -5.95
CA LEU A 68 -19.22 9.55 -7.17
C LEU A 68 -19.98 10.89 -7.26
N LYS A 69 -20.08 11.67 -6.18
CA LYS A 69 -20.59 13.06 -6.22
C LYS A 69 -19.55 14.05 -6.76
N HIS A 70 -18.32 13.64 -6.97
CA HIS A 70 -17.22 14.46 -7.47
C HIS A 70 -16.80 14.00 -8.88
N PRO A 71 -16.15 14.85 -9.68
CA PRO A 71 -15.76 14.53 -11.06
C PRO A 71 -14.52 13.59 -11.10
N ILE A 72 -14.58 12.48 -10.36
CA ILE A 72 -13.51 11.48 -10.34
C ILE A 72 -13.41 10.75 -11.68
N LYS A 73 -12.22 10.23 -11.98
CA LYS A 73 -11.92 9.54 -13.25
C LYS A 73 -11.67 8.04 -13.07
N LEU A 74 -11.52 7.58 -11.84
CA LEU A 74 -11.20 6.20 -11.53
C LEU A 74 -11.56 5.88 -10.07
N ILE A 75 -12.14 4.71 -9.84
CA ILE A 75 -12.18 4.07 -8.52
C ILE A 75 -11.23 2.88 -8.56
N ALA A 76 -10.25 2.85 -7.65
CA ALA A 76 -9.37 1.71 -7.45
C ALA A 76 -9.69 0.99 -6.14
N ASN A 77 -9.47 -0.33 -6.09
CA ASN A 77 -9.55 -1.10 -4.85
C ASN A 77 -8.26 -1.88 -4.59
N ALA A 78 -7.64 -1.61 -3.45
CA ALA A 78 -6.37 -2.23 -3.05
C ALA A 78 -6.49 -3.71 -2.61
N LEU A 79 -7.67 -4.19 -2.24
CA LEU A 79 -7.87 -5.52 -1.65
C LEU A 79 -8.66 -6.50 -2.54
N GLY A 80 -8.48 -6.41 -3.84
CA GLY A 80 -9.09 -7.29 -4.82
C GLY A 80 -10.22 -6.63 -5.61
N SER A 81 -11.09 -7.41 -6.28
CA SER A 81 -12.26 -6.85 -6.97
C SER A 81 -13.24 -6.26 -5.98
N PRO A 82 -13.75 -5.04 -6.18
CA PRO A 82 -14.94 -4.59 -5.47
C PRO A 82 -16.12 -5.54 -5.71
N PRO A 83 -17.15 -5.54 -4.85
CA PRO A 83 -18.41 -6.23 -5.13
C PRO A 83 -19.03 -5.76 -6.45
N LYS A 84 -19.73 -6.68 -7.13
CA LYS A 84 -20.28 -6.38 -8.47
C LYS A 84 -21.21 -5.17 -8.49
N ASP A 85 -22.05 -5.00 -7.49
CA ASP A 85 -22.96 -3.86 -7.39
C ASP A 85 -22.23 -2.51 -7.27
N VAL A 86 -21.04 -2.48 -6.63
CA VAL A 86 -20.17 -1.29 -6.57
C VAL A 86 -19.54 -0.99 -7.95
N ILE A 87 -19.13 -2.03 -8.68
CA ILE A 87 -18.64 -1.89 -10.05
C ILE A 87 -19.77 -1.35 -10.95
N ASP A 88 -20.96 -1.93 -10.87
CA ASP A 88 -22.13 -1.51 -11.66
C ASP A 88 -22.51 -0.04 -11.35
N GLN A 89 -22.43 0.37 -10.07
CA GLN A 89 -22.68 1.75 -9.66
C GLN A 89 -21.65 2.73 -10.26
N ALA A 90 -20.37 2.37 -10.23
CA ALA A 90 -19.30 3.18 -10.83
C ALA A 90 -19.50 3.32 -12.35
N HIS A 91 -19.80 2.20 -13.05
CA HIS A 91 -20.07 2.20 -14.49
C HIS A 91 -21.29 3.04 -14.86
N ALA A 92 -22.36 2.97 -14.07
CA ALA A 92 -23.55 3.81 -14.29
C ALA A 92 -23.23 5.31 -14.17
N ALA A 93 -22.21 5.68 -13.41
CA ALA A 93 -21.68 7.05 -13.31
C ALA A 93 -20.60 7.37 -14.37
N GLY A 94 -20.29 6.45 -15.27
CA GLY A 94 -19.24 6.62 -16.30
C GLY A 94 -17.82 6.59 -15.72
N VAL A 95 -17.63 5.98 -14.54
CA VAL A 95 -16.34 5.89 -13.85
C VAL A 95 -15.79 4.45 -13.95
N PRO A 96 -14.62 4.24 -14.58
CA PRO A 96 -13.97 2.95 -14.64
C PRO A 96 -13.48 2.49 -13.27
N VAL A 97 -13.31 1.17 -13.14
CA VAL A 97 -12.88 0.51 -11.90
C VAL A 97 -11.53 -0.18 -12.09
N ALA A 98 -10.60 0.00 -11.17
CA ALA A 98 -9.32 -0.69 -11.11
C ALA A 98 -9.21 -1.61 -9.89
N ALA A 99 -8.42 -2.69 -10.03
CA ALA A 99 -8.11 -3.57 -8.92
C ALA A 99 -6.67 -4.09 -8.97
N LEU A 100 -6.05 -4.25 -7.80
CA LEU A 100 -4.68 -4.73 -7.65
C LEU A 100 -4.63 -6.26 -7.74
N ALA A 101 -3.73 -6.76 -8.56
CA ALA A 101 -3.49 -8.19 -8.79
C ALA A 101 -2.02 -8.56 -8.54
N GLY A 102 -1.79 -9.57 -7.70
CA GLY A 102 -0.46 -10.15 -7.46
C GLY A 102 -0.21 -11.45 -8.22
N SER A 103 -1.06 -11.82 -9.19
CA SER A 103 -0.90 -12.96 -10.11
C SER A 103 -1.83 -12.83 -11.31
N ALA A 104 -1.49 -13.49 -12.43
CA ALA A 104 -2.34 -13.58 -13.62
C ALA A 104 -3.72 -14.15 -13.31
N LYS A 105 -3.82 -15.15 -12.41
CA LYS A 105 -5.10 -15.72 -11.96
C LYS A 105 -5.99 -14.67 -11.25
N HIS A 106 -5.40 -13.80 -10.44
CA HIS A 106 -6.15 -12.71 -9.80
C HIS A 106 -6.60 -11.67 -10.84
N ALA A 107 -5.73 -11.32 -11.77
CA ALA A 107 -6.02 -10.40 -12.88
C ALA A 107 -7.22 -10.89 -13.71
N GLN A 108 -7.23 -12.14 -14.16
CA GLN A 108 -8.34 -12.70 -14.91
C GLN A 108 -9.65 -12.64 -14.12
N ARG A 109 -9.63 -13.01 -12.82
CA ARG A 109 -10.83 -12.91 -11.98
C ARG A 109 -11.36 -11.48 -11.85
N HIS A 110 -10.47 -10.48 -11.83
CA HIS A 110 -10.88 -9.07 -11.78
C HIS A 110 -11.65 -8.69 -13.04
N VAL A 111 -11.12 -9.06 -14.21
CA VAL A 111 -11.78 -8.80 -15.50
C VAL A 111 -13.11 -9.56 -15.60
N ASP A 112 -13.17 -10.82 -15.18
CA ASP A 112 -14.40 -11.61 -15.16
C ASP A 112 -15.49 -10.98 -14.26
N ASN A 113 -15.09 -10.21 -13.25
CA ASN A 113 -15.99 -9.47 -12.36
C ASN A 113 -16.38 -8.07 -12.91
N GLY A 114 -15.82 -7.64 -14.04
CA GLY A 114 -16.13 -6.34 -14.67
C GLY A 114 -15.15 -5.22 -14.33
N VAL A 115 -13.96 -5.52 -13.81
CA VAL A 115 -12.90 -4.52 -13.59
C VAL A 115 -12.28 -4.13 -14.93
N ASP A 116 -12.11 -2.83 -15.18
CA ASP A 116 -11.65 -2.25 -16.44
C ASP A 116 -10.12 -2.15 -16.52
N ILE A 117 -9.48 -1.94 -15.38
CA ILE A 117 -8.03 -1.71 -15.27
C ILE A 117 -7.45 -2.66 -14.22
N VAL A 118 -6.46 -3.44 -14.59
CA VAL A 118 -5.73 -4.31 -13.66
C VAL A 118 -4.40 -3.66 -13.28
N ILE A 119 -4.15 -3.54 -11.99
CA ILE A 119 -2.87 -3.05 -11.47
C ILE A 119 -2.02 -4.27 -11.09
N ALA A 120 -1.08 -4.66 -11.97
CA ALA A 120 -0.16 -5.77 -11.74
C ALA A 120 0.90 -5.35 -10.71
N GLN A 121 0.68 -5.73 -9.44
CA GLN A 121 1.50 -5.29 -8.32
C GLN A 121 2.51 -6.36 -7.91
N GLY A 122 3.79 -6.13 -8.22
CA GLY A 122 4.89 -6.99 -7.83
C GLY A 122 5.21 -6.98 -6.34
N HIS A 123 5.98 -7.99 -5.91
CA HIS A 123 6.30 -8.19 -4.49
C HIS A 123 7.20 -7.08 -3.91
N GLU A 124 7.83 -6.25 -4.75
CA GLU A 124 8.66 -5.10 -4.36
C GLU A 124 7.85 -3.91 -3.86
N ALA A 125 6.54 -3.91 -4.09
CA ALA A 125 5.66 -2.83 -3.64
C ALA A 125 5.57 -2.74 -2.11
N GLY A 126 5.21 -1.57 -1.61
CA GLY A 126 4.86 -1.35 -0.20
C GLY A 126 3.45 -1.84 0.12
N GLY A 127 3.20 -2.15 1.38
CA GLY A 127 1.91 -2.68 1.83
C GLY A 127 1.68 -4.13 1.40
N HIS A 128 0.43 -4.51 1.22
CA HIS A 128 0.07 -5.88 0.86
C HIS A 128 0.57 -6.26 -0.53
N THR A 129 1.30 -7.34 -0.63
CA THR A 129 1.88 -7.82 -1.90
C THR A 129 1.72 -9.32 -2.07
N GLY A 130 1.69 -9.76 -3.35
CA GLY A 130 1.92 -11.15 -3.74
C GLY A 130 3.39 -11.57 -3.61
N GLU A 131 3.73 -12.72 -4.19
CA GLU A 131 5.07 -13.33 -4.15
C GLU A 131 5.88 -13.03 -5.43
N ILE A 132 5.23 -12.66 -6.53
CA ILE A 132 5.84 -12.57 -7.85
C ILE A 132 6.46 -11.19 -8.03
N ALA A 133 7.71 -11.14 -8.50
CA ALA A 133 8.43 -9.90 -8.80
C ALA A 133 7.81 -9.18 -10.02
N SER A 134 7.88 -7.84 -10.05
CA SER A 134 7.26 -7.02 -11.12
C SER A 134 7.75 -7.41 -12.51
N MET A 135 9.04 -7.73 -12.68
CA MET A 135 9.63 -8.13 -13.94
C MET A 135 9.03 -9.42 -14.52
N VAL A 136 8.50 -10.32 -13.67
CA VAL A 136 7.83 -11.57 -14.06
C VAL A 136 6.33 -11.36 -14.14
N LEU A 137 5.75 -10.69 -13.14
CA LEU A 137 4.31 -10.54 -13.01
C LEU A 137 3.68 -9.72 -14.14
N VAL A 138 4.31 -8.60 -14.51
CA VAL A 138 3.72 -7.66 -15.47
C VAL A 138 3.47 -8.33 -16.82
N PRO A 139 4.47 -8.97 -17.49
CA PRO A 139 4.23 -9.65 -18.77
C PRO A 139 3.26 -10.84 -18.61
N GLU A 140 3.31 -11.62 -17.52
CA GLU A 140 2.35 -12.69 -17.28
C GLU A 140 0.89 -12.19 -17.24
N VAL A 141 0.67 -11.03 -16.60
CA VAL A 141 -0.67 -10.43 -16.53
C VAL A 141 -1.10 -9.87 -17.88
N VAL A 142 -0.20 -9.18 -18.59
CA VAL A 142 -0.48 -8.65 -19.94
C VAL A 142 -0.88 -9.77 -20.89
N ASP A 143 -0.09 -10.85 -20.94
CA ASP A 143 -0.33 -11.99 -21.81
C ASP A 143 -1.64 -12.73 -21.45
N ALA A 144 -1.90 -12.93 -20.14
CA ALA A 144 -3.11 -13.60 -19.68
C ALA A 144 -4.38 -12.82 -19.98
N LEU A 145 -4.33 -11.50 -19.96
CA LEU A 145 -5.50 -10.66 -20.25
C LEU A 145 -5.74 -10.45 -21.75
N ASP A 146 -4.73 -10.59 -22.58
CA ASP A 146 -4.83 -10.52 -24.05
C ASP A 146 -5.68 -9.32 -24.54
N GLY A 147 -5.41 -8.14 -24.02
CA GLY A 147 -6.08 -6.90 -24.37
C GLY A 147 -7.50 -6.71 -23.79
N LYS A 148 -8.02 -7.63 -22.98
CA LYS A 148 -9.37 -7.53 -22.37
C LYS A 148 -9.51 -6.42 -21.34
N ALA A 149 -8.41 -5.98 -20.73
CA ALA A 149 -8.35 -4.85 -19.81
C ALA A 149 -7.00 -4.15 -19.89
N ALA A 150 -6.95 -2.88 -19.55
CA ALA A 150 -5.70 -2.16 -19.44
C ALA A 150 -4.89 -2.67 -18.23
N VAL A 151 -3.55 -2.75 -18.38
CA VAL A 151 -2.65 -3.18 -17.32
C VAL A 151 -1.75 -2.02 -16.89
N LEU A 152 -1.77 -1.68 -15.61
CA LEU A 152 -0.80 -0.77 -14.99
C LEU A 152 0.22 -1.58 -14.19
N ALA A 153 1.50 -1.27 -14.37
CA ALA A 153 2.56 -1.89 -13.58
C ALA A 153 2.74 -1.18 -12.23
N ALA A 154 2.84 -1.93 -11.15
CA ALA A 154 3.09 -1.42 -9.81
C ALA A 154 4.16 -2.24 -9.07
N GLY A 155 4.88 -1.58 -8.16
CA GLY A 155 5.94 -2.22 -7.36
C GLY A 155 7.33 -1.96 -7.91
N GLY A 156 8.20 -1.40 -7.07
CA GLY A 156 9.58 -1.12 -7.42
C GLY A 156 9.81 0.02 -8.42
N ILE A 157 8.77 0.77 -8.79
CA ILE A 157 8.83 1.84 -9.81
C ILE A 157 8.93 3.20 -9.11
N GLY A 158 9.95 4.00 -9.47
CA GLY A 158 10.18 5.34 -8.93
C GLY A 158 11.14 6.16 -9.80
N THR A 159 11.46 5.70 -11.01
CA THR A 159 12.30 6.43 -11.98
C THR A 159 11.73 6.30 -13.39
N GLY A 160 12.00 7.27 -14.27
CA GLY A 160 11.54 7.23 -15.66
C GLY A 160 12.07 6.02 -16.44
N ARG A 161 13.27 5.51 -16.11
CA ARG A 161 13.80 4.26 -16.70
C ARG A 161 12.94 3.04 -16.33
N GLN A 162 12.41 3.01 -15.12
CA GLN A 162 11.51 1.92 -14.69
C GLN A 162 10.11 2.07 -15.32
N VAL A 163 9.67 3.31 -15.57
CA VAL A 163 8.45 3.56 -16.38
C VAL A 163 8.63 2.99 -17.79
N ALA A 164 9.75 3.30 -18.47
CA ALA A 164 10.06 2.77 -19.79
C ALA A 164 10.11 1.22 -19.79
N ALA A 165 10.73 0.62 -18.78
CA ALA A 165 10.77 -0.83 -18.64
C ALA A 165 9.36 -1.43 -18.44
N ALA A 166 8.50 -0.82 -17.65
CA ALA A 166 7.12 -1.28 -17.45
C ALA A 166 6.32 -1.25 -18.75
N LEU A 167 6.47 -0.20 -19.57
CA LEU A 167 5.83 -0.13 -20.88
C LEU A 167 6.41 -1.16 -21.86
N ALA A 168 7.72 -1.40 -21.83
CA ALA A 168 8.36 -2.46 -22.62
C ALA A 168 7.90 -3.87 -22.22
N LEU A 169 7.47 -4.09 -20.97
CA LEU A 169 6.85 -5.34 -20.49
C LEU A 169 5.38 -5.47 -20.92
N GLY A 170 4.82 -4.49 -21.64
CA GLY A 170 3.46 -4.51 -22.18
C GLY A 170 2.42 -3.76 -21.35
N ALA A 171 2.78 -3.17 -20.21
CA ALA A 171 1.86 -2.32 -19.45
C ALA A 171 1.51 -1.04 -20.22
N GLN A 172 0.30 -0.51 -20.07
CA GLN A 172 -0.13 0.77 -20.64
C GLN A 172 0.20 1.97 -19.76
N GLY A 173 0.72 1.74 -18.56
CA GLY A 173 1.12 2.78 -17.63
C GLY A 173 1.67 2.20 -16.33
N VAL A 174 1.85 3.08 -15.34
CA VAL A 174 2.37 2.71 -14.02
C VAL A 174 1.46 3.20 -12.89
N TRP A 175 1.47 2.46 -11.78
CA TRP A 175 0.82 2.83 -10.54
C TRP A 175 1.87 2.94 -9.44
N MET A 176 2.06 4.11 -8.89
CA MET A 176 3.13 4.38 -7.92
C MET A 176 2.56 4.95 -6.62
N GLY A 177 3.00 4.41 -5.49
CA GLY A 177 2.66 4.92 -4.16
C GLY A 177 3.90 5.41 -3.42
N SER A 178 4.86 4.51 -3.17
CA SER A 178 6.01 4.78 -2.31
C SER A 178 6.82 6.00 -2.75
N ALA A 179 7.00 6.23 -4.05
CA ALA A 179 7.76 7.37 -4.58
C ALA A 179 7.21 8.75 -4.15
N PHE A 180 5.95 8.82 -3.71
CA PHE A 180 5.31 10.06 -3.25
C PHE A 180 5.30 10.22 -1.72
N LEU A 181 5.79 9.26 -0.95
CA LEU A 181 5.82 9.33 0.52
C LEU A 181 6.78 10.40 1.04
N THR A 182 7.77 10.80 0.25
CA THR A 182 8.67 11.94 0.53
C THR A 182 8.30 13.20 -0.26
N ALA A 183 7.07 13.27 -0.79
CA ALA A 183 6.59 14.51 -1.38
C ALA A 183 6.38 15.59 -0.32
N ALA A 184 6.68 16.83 -0.68
CA ALA A 184 6.55 17.98 0.24
C ALA A 184 5.08 18.23 0.65
N GLU A 185 4.15 17.88 -0.23
CA GLU A 185 2.71 18.02 -0.01
C GLU A 185 2.11 16.88 0.83
N TYR A 186 2.89 15.80 1.08
CA TYR A 186 2.37 14.66 1.84
C TYR A 186 2.55 14.88 3.34
N ASP A 187 1.43 14.96 4.05
CA ASP A 187 1.41 15.15 5.49
C ASP A 187 1.39 13.79 6.20
N LEU A 188 2.52 13.42 6.80
CA LEU A 188 2.76 12.17 7.48
C LEU A 188 3.10 12.40 8.96
N GLY A 189 2.09 12.33 9.83
CA GLY A 189 2.30 12.32 11.28
C GLY A 189 2.99 13.56 11.84
N VAL A 190 3.58 13.42 13.02
CA VAL A 190 4.21 14.53 13.77
C VAL A 190 5.41 15.10 13.02
N ARG A 191 5.44 16.42 12.88
CA ARG A 191 6.56 17.15 12.30
C ARG A 191 7.57 17.54 13.37
N THR A 192 8.83 17.37 13.06
CA THR A 192 9.94 17.87 13.87
C THR A 192 10.03 19.39 13.77
N ALA A 193 10.82 20.01 14.65
CA ALA A 193 11.14 21.45 14.58
C ALA A 193 11.73 21.91 13.23
N ALA A 194 12.31 20.97 12.47
CA ALA A 194 12.82 21.23 11.11
C ALA A 194 11.71 21.12 10.02
N GLY A 195 10.45 20.85 10.38
CA GLY A 195 9.33 20.77 9.46
C GLY A 195 9.18 19.42 8.73
N THR A 196 10.10 18.47 8.96
CA THR A 196 10.08 17.12 8.37
C THR A 196 9.36 16.16 9.29
N SER A 197 8.48 15.30 8.78
CA SER A 197 7.85 14.30 9.62
C SER A 197 8.85 13.20 10.03
N VAL A 198 8.61 12.61 11.21
CA VAL A 198 9.44 11.50 11.73
C VAL A 198 9.44 10.33 10.74
N ILE A 199 8.31 10.04 10.11
CA ILE A 199 8.21 8.99 9.09
C ILE A 199 9.05 9.34 7.87
N GLN A 200 8.98 10.59 7.39
CA GLN A 200 9.83 11.02 6.26
C GLN A 200 11.32 10.92 6.58
N GLN A 201 11.74 11.24 7.82
CA GLN A 201 13.14 11.05 8.24
C GLN A 201 13.57 9.59 8.13
N ALA A 202 12.74 8.66 8.61
CA ALA A 202 13.01 7.23 8.49
C ALA A 202 13.12 6.78 7.03
N LEU A 203 12.24 7.28 6.16
CA LEU A 203 12.24 6.97 4.73
C LEU A 203 13.49 7.52 4.02
N LEU A 204 13.89 8.76 4.32
CA LEU A 204 15.07 9.40 3.73
C LEU A 204 16.38 8.70 4.12
N ALA A 205 16.44 8.10 5.31
CA ALA A 205 17.62 7.38 5.79
C ALA A 205 17.71 5.94 5.24
N ALA A 206 16.62 5.41 4.69
CA ALA A 206 16.52 4.00 4.30
C ALA A 206 17.16 3.69 2.95
N THR A 207 17.66 2.48 2.82
CA THR A 207 18.09 1.86 1.55
C THR A 207 17.05 0.87 1.04
N SER A 208 17.20 0.41 -0.20
CA SER A 208 16.31 -0.63 -0.78
C SER A 208 16.31 -1.95 0.01
N SER A 209 17.35 -2.20 0.81
CA SER A 209 17.48 -3.38 1.68
C SER A 209 16.76 -3.22 3.02
N ASP A 210 16.34 -2.00 3.35
CA ASP A 210 15.70 -1.69 4.64
C ASP A 210 14.20 -1.83 4.59
N THR A 211 13.72 -2.85 3.88
CA THR A 211 12.33 -3.28 3.90
C THR A 211 12.21 -4.75 4.25
N VAL A 212 11.14 -5.10 4.97
CA VAL A 212 10.79 -6.49 5.28
C VAL A 212 9.35 -6.77 4.88
N ARG A 213 9.06 -8.00 4.49
CA ARG A 213 7.70 -8.45 4.20
C ARG A 213 7.25 -9.39 5.32
N ARG A 214 6.26 -8.97 6.10
CA ARG A 214 5.78 -9.65 7.30
C ARG A 214 4.25 -9.61 7.38
N ARG A 215 3.68 -10.43 8.27
CA ARG A 215 2.23 -10.45 8.53
C ARG A 215 1.82 -9.56 9.70
N ILE A 216 2.74 -8.85 10.32
CA ILE A 216 2.55 -8.07 11.54
C ILE A 216 1.64 -6.86 11.39
N TYR A 217 1.39 -6.39 10.15
CA TYR A 217 0.60 -5.19 9.88
C TYR A 217 -0.91 -5.45 9.92
N THR A 218 -1.37 -6.52 9.26
CA THR A 218 -2.80 -6.84 9.17
C THR A 218 -3.13 -8.32 9.32
N GLY A 219 -2.11 -9.17 9.47
CA GLY A 219 -2.28 -10.62 9.40
C GLY A 219 -2.09 -11.20 7.98
N LYS A 220 -2.01 -10.35 6.95
CA LYS A 220 -1.60 -10.71 5.59
C LYS A 220 -0.19 -10.21 5.31
N PRO A 221 0.55 -10.87 4.38
CA PRO A 221 1.88 -10.41 4.01
C PRO A 221 1.86 -8.97 3.48
N ALA A 222 2.62 -8.09 4.12
CA ALA A 222 2.79 -6.69 3.73
C ALA A 222 4.27 -6.29 3.84
N ARG A 223 4.75 -5.46 2.91
CA ARG A 223 6.10 -4.91 2.96
C ARG A 223 6.10 -3.60 3.71
N LEU A 224 6.98 -3.54 4.71
CA LEU A 224 7.14 -2.41 5.63
C LEU A 224 8.60 -1.96 5.64
N LEU A 225 8.84 -0.73 6.06
CA LEU A 225 10.16 -0.28 6.46
C LEU A 225 10.66 -1.11 7.65
N LYS A 226 11.92 -1.52 7.64
CA LYS A 226 12.56 -2.10 8.83
C LYS A 226 12.62 -1.07 9.94
N SER A 227 12.27 -1.48 11.15
CA SER A 227 12.24 -0.64 12.31
C SER A 227 12.38 -1.50 13.58
N ARG A 228 12.62 -0.88 14.71
CA ARG A 228 12.62 -1.58 16.01
C ARG A 228 11.29 -2.31 16.27
N TRP A 229 10.18 -1.81 15.72
CA TRP A 229 8.89 -2.51 15.76
C TRP A 229 8.92 -3.84 14.98
N THR A 230 9.45 -3.84 13.75
CA THR A 230 9.55 -5.07 12.95
C THR A 230 10.53 -6.06 13.56
N GLU A 231 11.62 -5.57 14.17
CA GLU A 231 12.62 -6.39 14.86
C GLU A 231 12.05 -7.06 16.11
N ALA A 232 11.19 -6.35 16.87
CA ALA A 232 10.53 -6.93 18.04
C ALA A 232 9.63 -8.12 17.65
N TRP A 233 8.95 -8.08 16.51
CA TRP A 233 8.16 -9.19 16.01
C TRP A 233 9.00 -10.34 15.42
N ASP A 234 10.25 -10.09 15.04
CA ASP A 234 11.20 -11.11 14.56
C ASP A 234 12.03 -11.71 15.70
N ALA A 235 11.92 -11.18 16.94
CA ALA A 235 12.69 -11.63 18.08
C ALA A 235 12.22 -13.01 18.59
N GLU A 236 13.15 -13.75 19.22
CA GLU A 236 12.83 -15.02 19.88
C GLU A 236 11.77 -14.82 20.98
N GLY A 237 10.74 -15.65 20.96
CA GLY A 237 9.61 -15.56 21.91
C GLY A 237 8.51 -14.57 21.52
N ALA A 238 8.64 -13.85 20.40
CA ALA A 238 7.53 -13.08 19.86
C ALA A 238 6.38 -14.01 19.41
N PRO A 239 5.12 -13.62 19.63
CA PRO A 239 4.00 -14.44 19.19
C PRO A 239 3.86 -14.41 17.66
N GLU A 240 3.36 -15.52 17.08
CA GLU A 240 3.01 -15.54 15.66
C GLU A 240 1.91 -14.50 15.33
N PRO A 241 2.05 -13.71 14.26
CA PRO A 241 1.02 -12.76 13.88
C PRO A 241 -0.34 -13.41 13.67
N LEU A 242 -1.38 -12.84 14.25
CA LEU A 242 -2.76 -13.31 14.10
C LEU A 242 -3.24 -13.21 12.65
N PRO A 243 -4.22 -14.02 12.24
CA PRO A 243 -4.85 -13.84 10.93
C PRO A 243 -5.63 -12.50 10.87
N MET A 244 -5.76 -11.91 9.67
CA MET A 244 -6.67 -10.80 9.43
C MET A 244 -8.12 -11.22 9.74
N PRO A 245 -8.94 -10.41 10.44
CA PRO A 245 -8.69 -9.02 10.83
C PRO A 245 -8.04 -8.83 12.22
N LEU A 246 -7.86 -9.90 13.00
CA LEU A 246 -7.43 -9.81 14.41
C LEU A 246 -6.09 -9.10 14.58
N GLN A 247 -5.12 -9.37 13.71
CA GLN A 247 -3.80 -8.71 13.77
C GLN A 247 -3.94 -7.20 13.59
N ASN A 248 -4.73 -6.75 12.60
CA ASN A 248 -4.89 -5.33 12.35
C ASN A 248 -5.56 -4.63 13.55
N ILE A 249 -6.60 -5.23 14.13
CA ILE A 249 -7.27 -4.69 15.31
C ILE A 249 -6.31 -4.61 16.50
N LEU A 250 -5.50 -5.66 16.69
CA LEU A 250 -4.49 -5.70 17.77
C LEU A 250 -3.50 -4.54 17.69
N VAL A 251 -3.02 -4.21 16.48
CA VAL A 251 -1.89 -3.28 16.29
C VAL A 251 -2.29 -1.89 15.81
N SER A 252 -3.58 -1.61 15.54
CA SER A 252 -4.03 -0.32 15.01
C SER A 252 -3.67 0.86 15.93
N GLU A 253 -3.96 0.75 17.23
CA GLU A 253 -3.57 1.78 18.21
C GLU A 253 -2.04 1.90 18.30
N ALA A 254 -1.31 0.78 18.24
CA ALA A 254 0.15 0.82 18.24
C ALA A 254 0.73 1.58 17.05
N HIS A 255 0.18 1.36 15.85
CA HIS A 255 0.59 2.08 14.65
C HIS A 255 0.30 3.58 14.75
N GLN A 256 -0.89 3.95 15.27
CA GLN A 256 -1.24 5.35 15.52
C GLN A 256 -0.23 5.99 16.48
N ARG A 257 -0.01 5.39 17.64
CA ARG A 257 0.96 5.87 18.65
C ARG A 257 2.37 6.02 18.09
N MET A 258 2.82 5.09 17.26
CA MET A 258 4.13 5.17 16.61
C MET A 258 4.21 6.30 15.58
N SER A 259 3.12 6.58 14.84
CA SER A 259 3.09 7.68 13.87
C SER A 259 3.15 9.06 14.54
N GLU A 260 2.75 9.14 15.80
CA GLU A 260 2.80 10.35 16.63
C GLU A 260 4.05 10.43 17.51
N SER A 261 4.84 9.37 17.53
CA SER A 261 6.13 9.32 18.25
C SER A 261 7.17 10.21 17.56
N SER A 262 8.11 10.72 18.34
CA SER A 262 9.28 11.47 17.83
C SER A 262 10.45 10.57 17.40
N ASP A 263 10.32 9.24 17.53
CA ASP A 263 11.39 8.27 17.22
C ASP A 263 11.24 7.71 15.80
N PRO A 264 12.10 8.10 14.82
CA PRO A 264 12.04 7.57 13.46
C PRO A 264 12.40 6.07 13.37
N THR A 265 12.96 5.48 14.41
CA THR A 265 13.31 4.05 14.44
C THR A 265 12.15 3.15 14.89
N ALA A 266 11.07 3.74 15.42
CA ALA A 266 9.90 3.03 15.94
C ALA A 266 8.66 3.21 15.02
N VAL A 267 8.84 3.19 13.69
CA VAL A 267 7.75 3.40 12.74
C VAL A 267 7.19 2.09 12.19
N ALA A 268 5.91 2.08 11.85
CA ALA A 268 5.24 0.97 11.14
C ALA A 268 4.75 1.46 9.78
N MET A 269 5.67 1.72 8.85
CA MET A 269 5.38 2.37 7.56
C MET A 269 5.40 1.37 6.39
N PRO A 270 4.27 1.16 5.69
CA PRO A 270 4.24 0.43 4.43
C PRO A 270 5.00 1.19 3.35
N VAL A 271 6.08 0.61 2.85
CA VAL A 271 6.89 1.20 1.77
C VAL A 271 7.53 0.10 0.92
N GLY A 272 7.64 0.33 -0.39
CA GLY A 272 8.28 -0.57 -1.34
C GLY A 272 9.81 -0.43 -1.35
N GLN A 273 10.48 -1.37 -2.00
CA GLN A 273 11.94 -1.39 -2.11
C GLN A 273 12.52 -0.17 -2.85
N ILE A 274 11.70 0.62 -3.54
CA ILE A 274 12.10 1.88 -4.16
C ILE A 274 12.53 2.95 -3.12
N VAL A 275 12.29 2.71 -1.83
CA VAL A 275 12.67 3.62 -0.74
C VAL A 275 14.12 4.08 -0.83
N GLY A 276 15.04 3.23 -1.26
CA GLY A 276 16.45 3.61 -1.46
C GLY A 276 16.71 4.67 -2.55
N ARG A 277 15.66 5.13 -3.26
CA ARG A 277 15.71 6.23 -4.23
C ARG A 277 15.02 7.49 -3.72
N MET A 278 14.42 7.45 -2.53
CA MET A 278 13.65 8.53 -1.92
C MET A 278 14.56 9.33 -0.98
N ASN A 279 15.55 10.04 -1.53
CA ASN A 279 16.67 10.63 -0.78
C ASN A 279 16.45 12.09 -0.38
N GLU A 280 15.33 12.70 -0.79
CA GLU A 280 15.01 14.11 -0.51
C GLU A 280 13.49 14.34 -0.50
N ILE A 281 13.09 15.41 0.17
CA ILE A 281 11.71 15.91 0.12
C ILE A 281 11.60 16.86 -1.06
N ARG A 282 10.68 16.58 -1.98
CA ARG A 282 10.45 17.36 -3.20
C ARG A 282 8.98 17.58 -3.48
N PRO A 283 8.60 18.68 -4.14
CA PRO A 283 7.24 18.83 -4.67
C PRO A 283 6.83 17.67 -5.59
N VAL A 284 5.56 17.27 -5.55
CA VAL A 284 5.01 16.25 -6.47
C VAL A 284 5.29 16.61 -7.93
N ALA A 285 5.20 17.89 -8.28
CA ALA A 285 5.46 18.37 -9.64
C ALA A 285 6.88 18.01 -10.11
N ASP A 286 7.89 18.14 -9.24
CA ASP A 286 9.29 17.83 -9.59
C ASP A 286 9.51 16.32 -9.72
N ILE A 287 8.86 15.52 -8.85
CA ILE A 287 8.88 14.05 -8.95
C ILE A 287 8.31 13.61 -10.30
N VAL A 288 7.17 14.15 -10.69
CA VAL A 288 6.52 13.81 -11.96
C VAL A 288 7.35 14.29 -13.15
N ALA A 289 7.90 15.50 -13.10
CA ALA A 289 8.77 16.02 -14.17
C ALA A 289 10.01 15.15 -14.39
N GLU A 290 10.66 14.69 -13.32
CA GLU A 290 11.81 13.78 -13.41
C GLU A 290 11.41 12.41 -14.02
N LEU A 291 10.24 11.88 -13.64
CA LEU A 291 9.74 10.64 -14.22
C LEU A 291 9.55 10.76 -15.75
N VAL A 292 8.96 11.86 -16.22
CA VAL A 292 8.75 12.11 -17.65
C VAL A 292 10.08 12.28 -18.37
N GLN A 293 10.97 13.13 -17.87
CA GLN A 293 12.30 13.35 -18.47
C GLN A 293 13.13 12.06 -18.51
N GLY A 294 13.10 11.30 -17.42
CA GLY A 294 13.81 10.03 -17.33
C GLY A 294 13.25 8.96 -18.27
N PHE A 295 11.93 8.96 -18.50
CA PHE A 295 11.28 8.10 -19.50
C PHE A 295 11.74 8.47 -20.92
N GLU A 296 11.70 9.76 -21.29
CA GLU A 296 12.14 10.25 -22.61
C GLU A 296 13.61 9.91 -22.87
N ALA A 297 14.49 10.12 -21.87
CA ALA A 297 15.89 9.78 -21.98
C ALA A 297 16.13 8.27 -22.15
N ALA A 298 15.35 7.43 -21.44
CA ALA A 298 15.41 5.98 -21.60
C ALA A 298 14.97 5.53 -22.99
N SER A 299 13.89 6.11 -23.52
CA SER A 299 13.37 5.81 -24.86
C SER A 299 14.40 6.15 -25.94
N LYS A 300 14.99 7.35 -25.91
CA LYS A 300 16.08 7.75 -26.83
C LYS A 300 17.28 6.81 -26.78
N ARG A 301 17.67 6.35 -25.56
CA ARG A 301 18.78 5.38 -25.42
C ARG A 301 18.45 4.04 -26.08
N LEU A 302 17.21 3.56 -25.95
CA LEU A 302 16.80 2.29 -26.57
C LEU A 302 16.75 2.40 -28.09
N ASP A 303 16.29 3.52 -28.65
CA ASP A 303 16.31 3.78 -30.10
C ASP A 303 17.74 3.77 -30.63
N GLY A 304 18.69 4.43 -29.96
CA GLY A 304 20.10 4.42 -30.34
C GLY A 304 20.75 3.03 -30.32
N ILE A 305 20.28 2.11 -29.47
CA ILE A 305 20.77 0.70 -29.50
C ILE A 305 20.23 -0.06 -30.71
N ARG A 306 19.04 0.26 -31.20
CA ARG A 306 18.47 -0.39 -32.39
C ARG A 306 19.12 0.06 -33.69
N GLU A 307 19.70 1.26 -33.72
CA GLU A 307 20.34 1.86 -34.88
C GLU A 307 21.86 1.52 -34.98
N SER A 308 22.45 0.98 -33.91
CA SER A 308 23.87 0.54 -33.83
C SER A 308 24.04 -0.94 -34.18
#